data_e56cf5e2d8055db637467490913c513f
#
_entry.id   e56cf5e2d8055db637467490913c513f
#
_cell.length_a   1.000
_cell.length_b   1.000
_cell.length_c   1.000
_cell.angle_alpha   90.00
_cell.angle_beta   90.00
_cell.angle_gamma   90.00
#
_symmetry.space_group_name_H-M   'P 1'
#
loop_
_entity.id
_entity.type
_entity.pdbx_description
1 polymer ?
#
loop_
_entity_poly.entity_id
_entity_poly.type
_entity_poly.pdbx_seq_one_letter_code
_entity_poly.pdbx_strand_id
1 'polypeptide(L)'
;GIRDQPRSRGLGDVYKRQDYRYFQKEEDLRRMREAVRLCVSLGEHEQFNDIVESRIEPTDEELASDEDLNTYMIREVTTGQHISGTCKMGPDSDDMAVVNQFGRVRGIQNLRIVDASIMPDCIRANTNVTTMMIAERVSDFIKDGK
;
A
#
# COMPACT_ATOMS: atom_id res chain seq x y z
N GLY A 1 5.90 -6.92 17.04
CA GLY A 1 5.79 -8.15 16.26
C GLY A 1 4.55 -8.09 15.40
N ILE A 2 4.72 -8.24 14.08
CA ILE A 2 3.62 -8.28 13.10
C ILE A 2 2.79 -9.52 13.39
N ARG A 3 1.50 -9.38 13.64
CA ARG A 3 0.58 -10.49 13.84
C ARG A 3 0.50 -11.34 12.58
N ASP A 4 0.55 -12.68 12.75
CA ASP A 4 0.41 -13.66 11.69
C ASP A 4 -0.83 -13.40 10.83
N GLN A 5 -0.62 -13.25 9.53
CA GLN A 5 -1.69 -13.19 8.53
C GLN A 5 -2.39 -14.57 8.45
N PRO A 6 -3.72 -14.61 8.23
CA PRO A 6 -4.43 -15.87 8.17
C PRO A 6 -3.91 -16.79 7.07
N ARG A 7 -3.78 -18.07 7.40
CA ARG A 7 -3.26 -19.13 6.54
C ARG A 7 -4.09 -19.30 5.28
N SER A 8 -3.46 -19.29 4.10
CA SER A 8 -4.11 -19.74 2.88
C SER A 8 -4.34 -21.25 2.96
N ARG A 9 -5.58 -21.69 2.82
CA ARG A 9 -5.92 -23.11 2.81
C ARG A 9 -5.55 -23.71 1.44
N GLY A 10 -4.58 -24.62 1.45
CA GLY A 10 -4.28 -25.49 0.32
C GLY A 10 -2.93 -25.23 -0.34
N LEU A 11 -2.08 -26.21 -0.25
CA LEU A 11 -0.69 -26.37 -0.64
C LEU A 11 0.30 -26.14 0.50
N GLY A 12 0.25 -27.02 1.53
CA GLY A 12 1.28 -27.21 2.56
C GLY A 12 2.10 -25.98 2.97
N ASP A 13 2.11 -25.66 4.21
CA ASP A 13 3.02 -24.81 5.01
C ASP A 13 3.95 -23.76 4.32
N VAL A 14 3.56 -23.16 3.18
CA VAL A 14 4.30 -22.03 2.62
C VAL A 14 3.81 -20.74 3.26
N TYR A 15 4.45 -20.32 4.33
CA TYR A 15 4.26 -18.99 4.91
C TYR A 15 4.82 -17.91 3.97
N LYS A 16 3.95 -17.03 3.48
CA LYS A 16 4.43 -15.78 2.90
C LYS A 16 4.89 -14.87 4.04
N ARG A 17 6.19 -14.77 4.24
CA ARG A 17 6.76 -13.77 5.13
C ARG A 17 6.85 -12.45 4.37
N GLN A 18 6.05 -11.45 4.77
CA GLN A 18 6.11 -10.09 4.25
C GLN A 18 6.64 -9.17 5.32
N ASP A 19 7.75 -8.50 5.02
CA ASP A 19 8.32 -7.44 5.84
C ASP A 19 8.08 -6.11 5.12
N TYR A 20 7.11 -5.35 5.62
CA TYR A 20 6.70 -4.09 4.99
C TYR A 20 7.68 -2.95 5.25
N ARG A 21 8.54 -3.06 6.25
CA ARG A 21 9.54 -2.06 6.61
C ARG A 21 8.96 -0.63 6.71
N TYR A 22 7.79 -0.50 7.33
CA TYR A 22 7.15 0.79 7.52
C TYR A 22 8.07 1.77 8.26
N PHE A 23 8.02 3.04 7.87
CA PHE A 23 8.70 4.17 8.51
C PHE A 23 10.23 4.07 8.59
N GLN A 24 10.88 3.32 7.71
CA GLN A 24 12.34 3.32 7.60
C GLN A 24 12.89 4.63 6.99
N LYS A 25 12.07 5.38 6.29
CA LYS A 25 12.42 6.68 5.72
C LYS A 25 11.79 7.79 6.54
N GLU A 26 12.62 8.79 6.90
CA GLU A 26 12.16 9.96 7.66
C GLU A 26 11.03 10.72 6.95
N GLU A 27 11.04 10.76 5.63
CA GLU A 27 9.98 11.40 4.85
C GLU A 27 8.61 10.72 5.05
N ASP A 28 8.57 9.40 5.20
CA ASP A 28 7.33 8.68 5.46
C ASP A 28 6.80 8.99 6.88
N LEU A 29 7.70 9.06 7.86
CA LEU A 29 7.35 9.50 9.22
C LEU A 29 6.81 10.93 9.24
N ARG A 30 7.52 11.86 8.60
CA ARG A 30 7.11 13.28 8.52
C ARG A 30 5.71 13.41 7.93
N ARG A 31 5.47 12.80 6.77
CA ARG A 31 4.17 12.84 6.09
C ARG A 31 3.06 12.22 6.91
N MET A 32 3.35 11.12 7.60
CA MET A 32 2.35 10.47 8.45
C MET A 32 2.04 11.30 9.68
N ARG A 33 3.04 11.93 10.33
CA ARG A 33 2.79 12.89 11.44
C ARG A 33 1.86 14.02 11.00
N GLU A 34 2.12 14.61 9.84
CA GLU A 34 1.25 15.66 9.28
C GLU A 34 -0.18 15.16 9.03
N ALA A 35 -0.32 13.95 8.48
CA ALA A 35 -1.62 13.34 8.23
C ALA A 35 -2.39 13.07 9.54
N VAL A 36 -1.74 12.52 10.56
CA VAL A 36 -2.36 12.27 11.87
C VAL A 36 -2.81 13.58 12.51
N ARG A 37 -1.95 14.61 12.56
CA ARG A 37 -2.31 15.92 13.08
C ARG A 37 -3.46 16.59 12.32
N LEU A 38 -3.49 16.43 11.00
CA LEU A 38 -4.61 16.90 10.18
C LEU A 38 -5.90 16.16 10.54
N CYS A 39 -5.85 14.83 10.68
CA CYS A 39 -7.03 14.05 11.10
C CYS A 39 -7.54 14.48 12.47
N VAL A 40 -6.65 14.72 13.45
CA VAL A 40 -7.00 15.23 14.76
C VAL A 40 -7.70 16.59 14.62
N SER A 41 -7.10 17.54 13.90
CA SER A 41 -7.70 18.88 13.71
C SER A 41 -9.05 18.86 13.02
N LEU A 42 -9.24 17.92 12.09
CA LEU A 42 -10.54 17.72 11.44
C LEU A 42 -11.58 17.14 12.39
N GLY A 43 -11.20 16.14 13.21
CA GLY A 43 -12.10 15.52 14.20
C GLY A 43 -12.50 16.48 15.33
N GLU A 44 -11.67 17.46 15.64
CA GLU A 44 -11.91 18.50 16.65
C GLU A 44 -12.60 19.75 16.08
N HIS A 45 -12.99 19.74 14.80
CA HIS A 45 -13.65 20.87 14.18
C HIS A 45 -15.07 21.05 14.73
N GLU A 46 -15.47 22.30 14.99
CA GLU A 46 -16.76 22.66 15.63
C GLU A 46 -17.99 22.02 15.00
N GLN A 47 -17.97 21.76 13.69
CA GLN A 47 -19.08 21.13 12.97
C GLN A 47 -19.29 19.65 13.33
N PHE A 48 -18.35 19.04 14.02
CA PHE A 48 -18.46 17.66 14.50
C PHE A 48 -18.86 17.53 15.97
N ASN A 49 -19.01 18.65 16.71
CA ASN A 49 -19.31 18.64 18.14
C ASN A 49 -20.60 17.89 18.51
N ASP A 50 -21.57 17.83 17.60
CA ASP A 50 -22.85 17.13 17.84
C ASP A 50 -22.75 15.61 17.64
N ILE A 51 -21.65 15.09 17.03
CA ILE A 51 -21.48 13.68 16.67
C ILE A 51 -20.21 13.06 17.23
N VAL A 52 -19.21 13.86 17.61
CA VAL A 52 -17.95 13.41 18.20
C VAL A 52 -17.92 13.80 19.66
N GLU A 53 -17.98 12.81 20.55
CA GLU A 53 -17.92 13.03 21.99
C GLU A 53 -16.49 13.35 22.45
N SER A 54 -15.53 12.52 22.02
CA SER A 54 -14.12 12.71 22.38
C SER A 54 -13.20 11.93 21.44
N ARG A 55 -11.95 12.39 21.34
CA ARG A 55 -10.88 11.63 20.70
C ARG A 55 -10.42 10.53 21.67
N ILE A 56 -10.29 9.31 21.14
CA ILE A 56 -9.79 8.17 21.90
C ILE A 56 -8.28 8.04 21.68
N GLU A 57 -7.84 8.12 20.45
CA GLU A 57 -6.43 7.98 20.02
C GLU A 57 -6.14 8.89 18.82
N PRO A 58 -4.89 9.35 18.66
CA PRO A 58 -3.82 9.37 19.67
C PRO A 58 -4.17 10.23 20.87
N THR A 59 -3.58 9.95 22.06
CA THR A 59 -3.78 10.76 23.27
C THR A 59 -3.02 12.10 23.16
N ASP A 60 -3.27 13.01 24.11
CA ASP A 60 -2.57 14.29 24.14
C ASP A 60 -1.06 14.12 24.42
N GLU A 61 -0.70 13.13 25.23
CA GLU A 61 0.70 12.78 25.48
C GLU A 61 1.37 12.25 24.20
N GLU A 62 0.68 11.43 23.42
CA GLU A 62 1.19 10.90 22.13
C GLU A 62 1.32 11.98 21.06
N LEU A 63 0.59 13.08 21.19
CA LEU A 63 0.69 14.25 20.29
C LEU A 63 1.70 15.29 20.77
N ALA A 64 2.23 15.17 22.00
CA ALA A 64 3.04 16.21 22.65
C ALA A 64 4.35 16.52 21.89
N SER A 65 4.95 15.51 21.25
CA SER A 65 6.16 15.67 20.46
C SER A 65 6.14 14.82 19.17
N ASP A 66 7.07 15.08 18.25
CA ASP A 66 7.27 14.24 17.06
C ASP A 66 7.73 12.83 17.47
N GLU A 67 8.51 12.69 18.53
CA GLU A 67 9.03 11.42 19.02
C GLU A 67 7.92 10.56 19.65
N ASP A 68 7.04 11.16 20.46
CA ASP A 68 5.89 10.47 21.04
C ASP A 68 4.92 10.03 19.94
N LEU A 69 4.65 10.90 18.97
CA LEU A 69 3.80 10.59 17.83
C LEU A 69 4.40 9.50 16.94
N ASN A 70 5.73 9.50 16.72
CA ASN A 70 6.41 8.41 16.01
C ASN A 70 6.23 7.07 16.74
N THR A 71 6.36 7.07 18.07
CA THR A 71 6.18 5.88 18.90
C THR A 71 4.76 5.32 18.76
N TYR A 72 3.75 6.19 18.84
CA TYR A 72 2.35 5.85 18.56
C TYR A 72 2.18 5.24 17.17
N MET A 73 2.65 5.94 16.11
CA MET A 73 2.52 5.49 14.72
C MET A 73 3.19 4.14 14.47
N ILE A 74 4.39 3.90 15.04
CA ILE A 74 5.09 2.62 14.89
C ILE A 74 4.32 1.48 15.59
N ARG A 75 3.67 1.77 16.70
CA ARG A 75 2.86 0.79 17.44
C ARG A 75 1.58 0.41 16.68
N GLU A 76 0.91 1.41 16.08
CA GLU A 76 -0.43 1.25 15.49
C GLU A 76 -0.42 0.99 13.98
N VAL A 77 0.71 1.20 13.29
CA VAL A 77 0.77 1.04 11.84
C VAL A 77 0.34 -0.35 11.40
N THR A 78 -0.56 -0.39 10.45
CA THR A 78 -0.99 -1.63 9.80
C THR A 78 -1.11 -1.41 8.28
N THR A 79 -1.30 -2.49 7.55
CA THR A 79 -1.51 -2.41 6.10
C THR A 79 -2.93 -1.94 5.76
N GLY A 80 -3.04 -1.02 4.79
CA GLY A 80 -4.32 -0.69 4.15
C GLY A 80 -4.77 -1.71 3.12
N GLN A 81 -4.07 -2.85 2.97
CA GLN A 81 -4.35 -3.93 2.00
C GLN A 81 -4.30 -3.48 0.53
N HIS A 82 -3.54 -2.44 0.23
CA HIS A 82 -3.33 -1.90 -1.11
C HIS A 82 -1.90 -2.16 -1.62
N ILE A 83 -1.37 -3.36 -1.35
CA ILE A 83 -0.03 -3.75 -1.79
C ILE A 83 0.02 -3.76 -3.31
N SER A 84 1.04 -3.08 -3.87
CA SER A 84 1.23 -2.93 -5.30
C SER A 84 2.73 -2.93 -5.65
N GLY A 85 3.07 -3.03 -6.95
CA GLY A 85 4.43 -2.82 -7.43
C GLY A 85 5.43 -3.97 -7.20
N THR A 86 5.03 -5.12 -6.66
CA THR A 86 5.96 -6.24 -6.39
C THR A 86 6.44 -6.95 -7.66
N CYS A 87 5.75 -6.77 -8.78
CA CYS A 87 6.13 -7.22 -10.13
C CYS A 87 6.08 -6.05 -11.11
N LYS A 88 6.64 -4.89 -10.71
CA LYS A 88 6.45 -3.62 -11.41
C LYS A 88 6.73 -3.72 -12.90
N MET A 89 5.93 -3.01 -13.70
CA MET A 89 6.24 -2.81 -15.11
C MET A 89 7.29 -1.71 -15.27
N GLY A 90 8.07 -1.80 -16.33
CA GLY A 90 9.04 -0.78 -16.68
C GLY A 90 9.64 -0.97 -18.05
N PRO A 91 10.42 0.02 -18.54
CA PRO A 91 11.17 -0.08 -19.80
C PRO A 91 12.29 -1.10 -19.69
N ASP A 92 12.89 -1.45 -20.85
CA ASP A 92 14.00 -2.42 -20.92
C ASP A 92 15.27 -1.91 -20.21
N SER A 93 15.37 -0.62 -19.98
CA SER A 93 16.46 0.02 -19.21
C SER A 93 16.30 -0.08 -17.69
N ASP A 94 15.18 -0.58 -17.18
CA ASP A 94 14.94 -0.78 -15.75
C ASP A 94 15.18 -2.23 -15.36
N ASP A 95 16.34 -2.52 -14.78
CA ASP A 95 16.75 -3.85 -14.34
C ASP A 95 15.83 -4.45 -13.25
N MET A 96 15.03 -3.60 -12.58
CA MET A 96 14.06 -4.03 -11.58
C MET A 96 12.68 -4.29 -12.15
N ALA A 97 12.45 -4.02 -13.44
CA ALA A 97 11.16 -4.28 -14.08
C ALA A 97 10.95 -5.78 -14.29
N VAL A 98 9.86 -6.32 -13.76
CA VAL A 98 9.48 -7.73 -13.88
C VAL A 98 8.66 -7.98 -15.14
N VAL A 99 7.81 -7.03 -15.54
CA VAL A 99 6.98 -7.12 -16.74
C VAL A 99 7.17 -5.91 -17.64
N ASN A 100 6.85 -6.08 -18.93
CA ASN A 100 6.79 -4.98 -19.88
C ASN A 100 5.38 -4.33 -19.89
N GLN A 101 5.16 -3.32 -20.72
CA GLN A 101 3.91 -2.58 -20.88
C GLN A 101 2.69 -3.43 -21.27
N PHE A 102 2.89 -4.67 -21.73
CA PHE A 102 1.84 -5.62 -22.09
C PHE A 102 1.58 -6.66 -20.99
N GLY A 103 2.18 -6.49 -19.82
CA GLY A 103 2.12 -7.45 -18.71
C GLY A 103 2.93 -8.73 -18.91
N ARG A 104 3.74 -8.83 -19.98
CA ARG A 104 4.56 -10.01 -20.27
C ARG A 104 5.77 -10.05 -19.33
N VAL A 105 5.96 -11.21 -18.69
CA VAL A 105 7.11 -11.43 -17.80
C VAL A 105 8.39 -11.49 -18.60
N ARG A 106 9.41 -10.76 -18.15
CA ARG A 106 10.73 -10.76 -18.78
C ARG A 106 11.43 -12.10 -18.59
N GLY A 107 12.04 -12.59 -19.67
CA GLY A 107 12.80 -13.86 -19.64
C GLY A 107 11.94 -15.13 -19.61
N ILE A 108 10.61 -15.02 -19.53
CA ILE A 108 9.70 -16.18 -19.54
C ILE A 108 8.67 -16.01 -20.67
N GLN A 109 8.58 -17.03 -21.52
CA GLN A 109 7.61 -17.02 -22.64
C GLN A 109 6.21 -17.40 -22.14
N ASN A 110 5.18 -16.82 -22.77
CA ASN A 110 3.77 -17.14 -22.55
C ASN A 110 3.27 -16.94 -21.11
N LEU A 111 3.94 -16.09 -20.32
CA LEU A 111 3.52 -15.71 -18.97
C LEU A 111 3.24 -14.21 -18.91
N ARG A 112 2.11 -13.87 -18.28
CA ARG A 112 1.73 -12.49 -17.96
C ARG A 112 1.36 -12.36 -16.50
N ILE A 113 1.57 -11.17 -15.96
CA ILE A 113 1.05 -10.75 -14.65
C ILE A 113 0.13 -9.56 -14.89
N VAL A 114 -1.10 -9.62 -14.33
CA VAL A 114 -2.16 -8.67 -14.65
C VAL A 114 -2.96 -8.34 -13.38
N ASP A 115 -2.32 -7.72 -12.42
CA ASP A 115 -2.92 -7.29 -11.16
C ASP A 115 -2.19 -6.05 -10.61
N ALA A 116 -2.49 -5.63 -9.37
CA ALA A 116 -1.87 -4.47 -8.75
C ALA A 116 -0.34 -4.57 -8.64
N SER A 117 0.24 -5.78 -8.69
CA SER A 117 1.68 -5.97 -8.56
C SER A 117 2.48 -5.36 -9.72
N ILE A 118 1.85 -5.19 -10.91
CA ILE A 118 2.53 -4.59 -12.06
C ILE A 118 2.59 -3.07 -12.05
N MET A 119 1.92 -2.40 -11.12
CA MET A 119 1.97 -0.94 -11.01
C MET A 119 3.43 -0.48 -10.83
N PRO A 120 3.90 0.49 -11.62
CA PRO A 120 5.30 0.95 -11.54
C PRO A 120 5.59 1.72 -10.27
N ASP A 121 4.56 2.33 -9.67
CA ASP A 121 4.64 3.09 -8.43
C ASP A 121 3.30 3.03 -7.68
N CYS A 122 3.31 3.49 -6.42
CA CYS A 122 2.12 3.57 -5.59
C CYS A 122 1.18 4.69 -6.07
N ILE A 123 -0.07 4.34 -6.32
CA ILE A 123 -1.11 5.32 -6.70
C ILE A 123 -1.67 6.02 -5.45
N ARG A 124 -2.26 7.22 -5.65
CA ARG A 124 -2.84 8.04 -4.57
C ARG A 124 -4.31 7.72 -4.28
N ALA A 125 -4.74 6.51 -4.57
CA ALA A 125 -6.14 6.07 -4.43
C ALA A 125 -6.19 4.58 -4.15
N ASN A 126 -7.40 4.08 -3.84
CA ASN A 126 -7.64 2.65 -3.74
C ASN A 126 -7.27 1.94 -5.04
N THR A 127 -6.59 0.81 -4.91
CA THR A 127 -6.00 0.09 -6.05
C THR A 127 -7.02 -0.63 -6.94
N ASN A 128 -8.25 -0.88 -6.46
CA ASN A 128 -9.22 -1.71 -7.13
C ASN A 128 -9.58 -1.24 -8.56
N VAL A 129 -9.97 0.03 -8.72
CA VAL A 129 -10.37 0.56 -10.04
C VAL A 129 -9.20 0.52 -11.02
N THR A 130 -8.00 0.89 -10.58
CA THR A 130 -6.79 0.82 -11.41
C THR A 130 -6.47 -0.61 -11.79
N THR A 131 -6.64 -1.58 -10.89
CA THR A 131 -6.42 -3.00 -11.18
C THR A 131 -7.40 -3.53 -12.22
N MET A 132 -8.67 -3.15 -12.13
CA MET A 132 -9.67 -3.49 -13.16
C MET A 132 -9.30 -2.88 -14.53
N MET A 133 -8.90 -1.61 -14.56
CA MET A 133 -8.44 -0.95 -15.80
C MET A 133 -7.22 -1.67 -16.41
N ILE A 134 -6.25 -2.08 -15.57
CA ILE A 134 -5.09 -2.88 -16.02
C ILE A 134 -5.56 -4.19 -16.65
N ALA A 135 -6.49 -4.90 -16.00
CA ALA A 135 -7.01 -6.19 -16.48
C ALA A 135 -7.72 -6.04 -17.83
N GLU A 136 -8.60 -5.06 -17.98
CA GLU A 136 -9.29 -4.76 -19.25
C GLU A 136 -8.27 -4.42 -20.35
N ARG A 137 -7.32 -3.55 -20.06
CA ARG A 137 -6.31 -3.14 -21.04
C ARG A 137 -5.42 -4.30 -21.52
N VAL A 138 -4.98 -5.16 -20.60
CA VAL A 138 -4.15 -6.32 -20.96
C VAL A 138 -4.99 -7.36 -21.69
N SER A 139 -6.27 -7.52 -21.39
CA SER A 139 -7.20 -8.37 -22.14
C SER A 139 -7.28 -7.96 -23.61
N ASP A 140 -7.34 -6.65 -23.90
CA ASP A 140 -7.31 -6.14 -25.28
C ASP A 140 -5.96 -6.46 -25.96
N PHE A 141 -4.85 -6.29 -25.25
CA PHE A 141 -3.55 -6.68 -25.81
C PHE A 141 -3.46 -8.16 -26.15
N ILE A 142 -4.07 -9.03 -25.34
CA ILE A 142 -4.12 -10.48 -25.62
C ILE A 142 -4.95 -10.76 -26.88
N LYS A 143 -6.12 -10.13 -27.00
CA LYS A 143 -6.99 -10.26 -28.20
C LYS A 143 -6.29 -9.78 -29.47
N ASP A 144 -5.51 -8.72 -29.37
CA ASP A 144 -4.72 -8.14 -30.46
C ASP A 144 -3.42 -8.90 -30.75
N GLY A 145 -3.09 -9.97 -30.04
CA GLY A 145 -1.86 -10.75 -30.21
C GLY A 145 -0.58 -10.06 -29.74
N LYS A 146 -0.70 -8.98 -28.95
CA LYS A 146 0.44 -8.18 -28.43
C LYS A 146 1.06 -8.82 -27.20
#